data_b6d66a11733c6deefe924928012af549
#
_entry.id   b6d66a11733c6deefe924928012af549
#
_cell.length_a   1.000
_cell.length_b   1.000
_cell.length_c   1.000
_cell.angle_alpha   90.00
_cell.angle_beta   90.00
_cell.angle_gamma   90.00
#
_symmetry.space_group_name_H-M   'P 1'
#
loop_
_entity.id
_entity.type
_entity.pdbx_description
1 polymer ?
#
loop_
_entity_poly.entity_id
_entity_poly.type
_entity_poly.pdbx_seq_one_letter_code
_entity_poly.pdbx_strand_id
1 'polypeptide(L)'
;MKKICIVALAALALSACNSEPKFKVEGEVSGADGKMLYLEAAALEGIVPLDSVKLKGDGSFSFKQTRPESPEFYRLRVDDKVINFSVDSTETIGLKAPYADFATAYTVEGSANSTKIKELTLKQVQLQNEVNELVKKMQAHQIGADVFEEKLATLMKDYKDEVKTKYIFSAPNTAAAYFALFQKLNNYLIFDPLNNKEDIKCFAAVATSLNNYYPHAVRSKNLYNIVIKGMKNTRTPQQKVLELPEEAISETGIIDIALRDMKGNTHKLSELKGKVVLLDFTIYQSAASAPHNFLLNDLYTKYKDQGLVIYQVSLDADEHFWKTTADNLPWICVRDANGIYSNVAGMYNVCLLYTS
;
A
#
# COMPACT_ATOMS: atom_id res chain seq x y z
N MET A 1 -26.87 -76.90 35.18
CA MET A 1 -27.26 -75.51 35.46
C MET A 1 -26.01 -74.66 35.27
N LYS A 2 -25.90 -74.05 34.09
CA LYS A 2 -24.77 -73.20 33.71
C LYS A 2 -25.10 -71.77 34.04
N LYS A 3 -24.35 -71.11 34.90
CA LYS A 3 -24.45 -69.70 35.23
C LYS A 3 -23.68 -68.90 34.14
N ILE A 4 -24.39 -68.13 33.36
CA ILE A 4 -23.83 -67.21 32.39
C ILE A 4 -23.54 -65.89 33.12
N CYS A 5 -22.28 -65.56 33.33
CA CYS A 5 -21.86 -64.23 33.77
C CYS A 5 -21.82 -63.30 32.58
N ILE A 6 -22.75 -62.34 32.54
CA ILE A 6 -22.69 -61.21 31.59
C ILE A 6 -21.76 -60.13 32.14
N VAL A 7 -20.58 -60.01 31.55
CA VAL A 7 -19.67 -58.88 31.83
C VAL A 7 -20.11 -57.74 30.92
N ALA A 8 -20.75 -56.72 31.49
CA ALA A 8 -21.07 -55.48 30.80
C ALA A 8 -19.78 -54.64 30.68
N LEU A 9 -19.18 -54.64 29.51
CA LEU A 9 -18.06 -53.78 29.17
C LEU A 9 -18.61 -52.37 28.94
N ALA A 10 -18.54 -51.51 29.95
CA ALA A 10 -18.82 -50.08 29.82
C ALA A 10 -17.68 -49.44 29.01
N ALA A 11 -17.83 -49.31 27.71
CA ALA A 11 -16.98 -48.48 26.89
C ALA A 11 -17.24 -46.99 27.21
N LEU A 12 -16.39 -46.43 28.08
CA LEU A 12 -16.26 -44.99 28.25
C LEU A 12 -15.71 -44.42 26.95
N ALA A 13 -16.60 -43.96 26.09
CA ALA A 13 -16.23 -43.08 24.96
C ALA A 13 -15.71 -41.77 25.57
N LEU A 14 -14.41 -41.70 25.77
CA LEU A 14 -13.72 -40.44 25.96
C LEU A 14 -13.85 -39.67 24.62
N SER A 15 -14.92 -38.92 24.48
CA SER A 15 -15.01 -37.86 23.49
C SER A 15 -13.98 -36.83 23.92
N ALA A 16 -12.73 -37.01 23.45
CA ALA A 16 -11.75 -35.97 23.47
C ALA A 16 -12.32 -34.86 22.57
N CYS A 17 -12.97 -33.87 23.19
CA CYS A 17 -13.23 -32.59 22.54
C CYS A 17 -11.87 -32.02 22.15
N ASN A 18 -11.43 -32.33 20.96
CA ASN A 18 -10.32 -31.62 20.31
C ASN A 18 -10.83 -30.21 20.00
N SER A 19 -10.99 -29.39 21.03
CA SER A 19 -11.26 -27.97 20.80
C SER A 19 -9.99 -27.36 20.24
N GLU A 20 -10.04 -26.94 19.01
CA GLU A 20 -8.93 -26.21 18.39
C GLU A 20 -8.46 -25.08 19.31
N PRO A 21 -7.16 -24.88 19.46
CA PRO A 21 -6.62 -23.80 20.28
C PRO A 21 -7.15 -22.45 19.79
N LYS A 22 -7.58 -21.61 20.72
CA LYS A 22 -8.21 -20.31 20.42
C LYS A 22 -7.43 -19.17 21.05
N PHE A 23 -7.39 -18.04 20.36
CA PHE A 23 -7.06 -16.75 20.97
C PHE A 23 -8.32 -16.03 21.44
N LYS A 24 -8.14 -15.08 22.32
CA LYS A 24 -9.23 -14.25 22.86
C LYS A 24 -8.88 -12.76 22.72
N VAL A 25 -9.87 -11.97 22.35
CA VAL A 25 -9.79 -10.49 22.37
C VAL A 25 -10.95 -10.00 23.20
N GLU A 26 -10.66 -9.30 24.29
CA GLU A 26 -11.68 -8.81 25.21
C GLU A 26 -11.36 -7.40 25.73
N GLY A 27 -12.34 -6.73 26.24
CA GLY A 27 -12.15 -5.41 26.82
C GLY A 27 -13.41 -4.58 26.89
N GLU A 28 -13.21 -3.27 26.74
CA GLU A 28 -14.27 -2.27 26.91
C GLU A 28 -14.11 -1.13 25.91
N VAL A 29 -15.21 -0.71 25.31
CA VAL A 29 -15.30 0.52 24.53
C VAL A 29 -16.29 1.47 25.23
N SER A 30 -15.78 2.37 26.04
CA SER A 30 -16.60 3.31 26.79
C SER A 30 -17.25 4.34 25.86
N GLY A 31 -18.52 4.71 26.14
CA GLY A 31 -19.27 5.69 25.36
C GLY A 31 -19.75 5.19 24.00
N ALA A 32 -19.78 3.87 23.76
CA ALA A 32 -20.19 3.24 22.52
C ALA A 32 -21.51 2.47 22.59
N ASP A 33 -22.40 2.81 23.53
CA ASP A 33 -23.68 2.12 23.69
C ASP A 33 -24.48 2.07 22.40
N GLY A 34 -25.01 0.89 22.09
CA GLY A 34 -25.77 0.62 20.86
C GLY A 34 -24.95 0.50 19.57
N LYS A 35 -23.64 0.79 19.59
CA LYS A 35 -22.75 0.65 18.43
C LYS A 35 -22.40 -0.82 18.16
N MET A 36 -22.11 -1.11 16.90
CA MET A 36 -21.58 -2.42 16.49
C MET A 36 -20.05 -2.39 16.52
N LEU A 37 -19.45 -3.31 17.28
CA LEU A 37 -18.02 -3.61 17.27
C LEU A 37 -17.79 -4.84 16.41
N TYR A 38 -16.88 -4.74 15.46
CA TYR A 38 -16.49 -5.82 14.55
C TYR A 38 -15.08 -6.28 14.87
N LEU A 39 -14.88 -7.59 14.89
CA LEU A 39 -13.57 -8.23 14.80
C LEU A 39 -13.34 -8.63 13.34
N GLU A 40 -12.26 -8.18 12.76
CA GLU A 40 -11.94 -8.42 11.35
C GLU A 40 -10.50 -8.91 11.21
N ALA A 41 -10.25 -9.86 10.29
CA ALA A 41 -8.90 -10.25 9.89
C ALA A 41 -8.41 -9.31 8.77
N ALA A 42 -7.17 -8.83 8.89
CA ALA A 42 -6.49 -8.06 7.85
C ALA A 42 -5.66 -9.01 6.97
N ALA A 43 -6.33 -9.77 6.09
CA ALA A 43 -5.69 -10.70 5.16
C ALA A 43 -4.94 -9.97 4.04
N LEU A 44 -4.12 -10.70 3.26
CA LEU A 44 -3.41 -10.11 2.12
C LEU A 44 -4.35 -9.69 0.99
N GLU A 45 -5.44 -10.42 0.83
CA GLU A 45 -6.46 -10.16 -0.19
C GLU A 45 -7.47 -9.08 0.23
N GLY A 46 -7.43 -8.65 1.49
CA GLY A 46 -8.34 -7.64 2.01
C GLY A 46 -8.81 -7.90 3.44
N ILE A 47 -9.83 -7.17 3.84
CA ILE A 47 -10.41 -7.26 5.18
C ILE A 47 -11.55 -8.28 5.18
N VAL A 48 -11.47 -9.23 6.11
CA VAL A 48 -12.46 -10.30 6.28
C VAL A 48 -13.15 -10.15 7.64
N PRO A 49 -14.46 -9.89 7.70
CA PRO A 49 -15.21 -9.90 8.96
C PRO A 49 -15.21 -11.31 9.57
N LEU A 50 -14.90 -11.40 10.87
CA LEU A 50 -14.88 -12.67 11.61
C LEU A 50 -16.03 -12.78 12.60
N ASP A 51 -16.31 -11.70 13.32
CA ASP A 51 -17.32 -11.67 14.38
C ASP A 51 -17.79 -10.23 14.63
N SER A 52 -18.91 -10.08 15.33
CA SER A 52 -19.41 -8.77 15.74
C SER A 52 -20.26 -8.84 17.00
N VAL A 53 -20.28 -7.74 17.74
CA VAL A 53 -21.11 -7.59 18.94
C VAL A 53 -21.71 -6.20 19.00
N LYS A 54 -22.99 -6.11 19.40
CA LYS A 54 -23.61 -4.83 19.72
C LYS A 54 -23.23 -4.47 21.15
N LEU A 55 -22.48 -3.37 21.31
CA LEU A 55 -22.03 -2.88 22.60
C LEU A 55 -23.22 -2.41 23.45
N LYS A 56 -23.15 -2.68 24.73
CA LYS A 56 -24.11 -2.22 25.77
C LYS A 56 -23.52 -1.03 26.52
N GLY A 57 -24.26 -0.49 27.45
CA GLY A 57 -23.85 0.69 28.23
C GLY A 57 -22.55 0.52 29.03
N ASP A 58 -22.15 -0.72 29.37
CA ASP A 58 -20.87 -1.04 29.99
C ASP A 58 -19.71 -1.12 28.97
N GLY A 59 -20.00 -1.13 27.66
CA GLY A 59 -19.02 -1.21 26.58
C GLY A 59 -18.24 -2.50 26.49
N SER A 60 -18.56 -3.50 27.32
CA SER A 60 -17.81 -4.77 27.40
C SER A 60 -17.97 -5.62 26.14
N PHE A 61 -16.88 -6.29 25.75
CA PHE A 61 -16.88 -7.25 24.64
C PHE A 61 -15.91 -8.40 24.87
N SER A 62 -16.15 -9.51 24.16
CA SER A 62 -15.25 -10.66 24.16
C SER A 62 -15.46 -11.48 22.90
N PHE A 63 -14.38 -11.65 22.11
CA PHE A 63 -14.32 -12.49 20.91
C PHE A 63 -13.38 -13.66 21.15
N LYS A 64 -13.69 -14.81 20.55
CA LYS A 64 -12.83 -16.00 20.55
C LYS A 64 -12.75 -16.54 19.14
N GLN A 65 -11.53 -16.74 18.63
CA GLN A 65 -11.28 -17.27 17.29
C GLN A 65 -10.21 -18.36 17.33
N THR A 66 -10.18 -19.23 16.34
CA THR A 66 -9.11 -20.22 16.18
C THR A 66 -7.77 -19.50 16.06
N ARG A 67 -6.75 -20.00 16.76
CA ARG A 67 -5.41 -19.42 16.70
C ARG A 67 -4.85 -19.50 15.28
N PRO A 68 -4.09 -18.50 14.82
CA PRO A 68 -3.36 -18.59 13.57
C PRO A 68 -2.15 -19.53 13.71
N GLU A 69 -1.71 -20.13 12.61
CA GLU A 69 -0.50 -20.96 12.55
C GLU A 69 0.80 -20.14 12.54
N SER A 70 0.71 -18.88 12.18
CA SER A 70 1.78 -17.88 12.15
C SER A 70 1.23 -16.54 12.60
N PRO A 71 2.08 -15.54 12.92
CA PRO A 71 1.61 -14.22 13.29
C PRO A 71 0.70 -13.62 12.21
N GLU A 72 -0.53 -13.26 12.62
CA GLU A 72 -1.55 -12.68 11.74
C GLU A 72 -2.09 -11.38 12.32
N PHE A 73 -2.65 -10.54 11.42
CA PHE A 73 -3.14 -9.22 11.77
C PHE A 73 -4.65 -9.19 11.82
N TYR A 74 -5.14 -8.52 12.83
CA TYR A 74 -6.56 -8.31 13.08
C TYR A 74 -6.83 -6.85 13.38
N ARG A 75 -8.11 -6.48 13.33
CA ARG A 75 -8.54 -5.15 13.74
C ARG A 75 -9.90 -5.20 14.45
N LEU A 76 -10.06 -4.33 15.41
CA LEU A 76 -11.38 -3.95 15.92
C LEU A 76 -11.85 -2.71 15.17
N ARG A 77 -13.10 -2.70 14.74
CA ARG A 77 -13.71 -1.55 14.06
C ARG A 77 -15.06 -1.19 14.69
N VAL A 78 -15.22 0.11 14.96
CA VAL A 78 -16.50 0.72 15.32
C VAL A 78 -16.70 1.91 14.38
N ASP A 79 -17.79 1.90 13.62
CA ASP A 79 -18.03 2.84 12.52
C ASP A 79 -16.82 2.88 11.56
N ASP A 80 -16.17 4.04 11.40
CA ASP A 80 -14.96 4.27 10.58
C ASP A 80 -13.64 4.17 11.37
N LYS A 81 -13.72 4.00 12.69
CA LYS A 81 -12.53 3.97 13.58
C LYS A 81 -11.99 2.55 13.74
N VAL A 82 -10.67 2.41 13.72
CA VAL A 82 -9.99 1.12 13.70
C VAL A 82 -8.84 1.06 14.71
N ILE A 83 -8.74 -0.06 15.43
CA ILE A 83 -7.57 -0.45 16.22
C ILE A 83 -6.96 -1.68 15.54
N ASN A 84 -5.70 -1.60 15.10
CA ASN A 84 -4.96 -2.73 14.57
C ASN A 84 -4.17 -3.44 15.67
N PHE A 85 -4.12 -4.75 15.59
CA PHE A 85 -3.34 -5.62 16.51
C PHE A 85 -2.90 -6.89 15.79
N SER A 86 -2.01 -7.66 16.40
CA SER A 86 -1.60 -8.96 15.88
C SER A 86 -1.85 -10.06 16.91
N VAL A 87 -1.98 -11.28 16.42
CA VAL A 87 -2.06 -12.49 17.21
C VAL A 87 -0.98 -13.46 16.73
N ASP A 88 -0.16 -13.93 17.64
CA ASP A 88 0.91 -14.88 17.33
C ASP A 88 0.54 -16.33 17.72
N SER A 89 -0.35 -16.49 18.71
CA SER A 89 -0.71 -17.81 19.26
C SER A 89 -2.07 -17.80 20.00
N THR A 90 -2.17 -18.49 21.12
CA THR A 90 -3.37 -18.60 21.98
C THR A 90 -3.48 -17.48 23.02
N GLU A 91 -2.90 -16.33 22.78
CA GLU A 91 -2.89 -15.21 23.70
C GLU A 91 -4.28 -14.63 23.96
N THR A 92 -4.42 -13.96 25.09
CA THR A 92 -5.58 -13.14 25.41
C THR A 92 -5.15 -11.68 25.34
N ILE A 93 -5.77 -10.94 24.44
CA ILE A 93 -5.48 -9.52 24.20
C ILE A 93 -6.57 -8.69 24.87
N GLY A 94 -6.19 -7.89 25.86
CA GLY A 94 -7.05 -6.91 26.50
C GLY A 94 -6.98 -5.57 25.79
N LEU A 95 -8.14 -5.01 25.36
CA LEU A 95 -8.23 -3.74 24.66
C LEU A 95 -9.29 -2.85 25.36
N LYS A 96 -8.89 -1.62 25.75
CA LYS A 96 -9.82 -0.63 26.29
C LYS A 96 -9.65 0.67 25.54
N ALA A 97 -10.77 1.28 25.13
CA ALA A 97 -10.76 2.52 24.37
C ALA A 97 -12.01 3.39 24.65
N PRO A 98 -11.88 4.71 24.70
CA PRO A 98 -13.02 5.59 24.60
C PRO A 98 -13.49 5.65 23.14
N TYR A 99 -14.80 5.61 22.90
CA TYR A 99 -15.34 5.68 21.53
C TYR A 99 -14.93 6.97 20.80
N ALA A 100 -14.85 8.09 21.50
CA ALA A 100 -14.46 9.38 20.89
C ALA A 100 -13.10 9.29 20.20
N ASP A 101 -12.11 8.72 20.89
CA ASP A 101 -10.72 8.60 20.44
C ASP A 101 -10.28 7.14 20.26
N PHE A 102 -11.19 6.31 19.73
CA PHE A 102 -11.05 4.86 19.64
C PHE A 102 -9.72 4.42 19.00
N ALA A 103 -9.31 5.09 17.94
CA ALA A 103 -8.11 4.72 17.17
C ALA A 103 -6.79 5.21 17.80
N THR A 104 -6.82 6.10 18.78
CA THR A 104 -5.61 6.76 19.31
C THR A 104 -5.43 6.67 20.82
N ALA A 105 -6.54 6.71 21.60
CA ALA A 105 -6.50 6.72 23.07
C ALA A 105 -6.85 5.34 23.68
N TYR A 106 -6.44 4.26 23.03
CA TYR A 106 -6.68 2.90 23.54
C TYR A 106 -5.51 2.35 24.35
N THR A 107 -5.78 1.38 25.21
CA THR A 107 -4.75 0.55 25.87
C THR A 107 -4.78 -0.86 25.28
N VAL A 108 -3.62 -1.51 25.28
CA VAL A 108 -3.49 -2.90 24.87
C VAL A 108 -2.62 -3.64 25.87
N GLU A 109 -3.07 -4.83 26.28
CA GLU A 109 -2.43 -5.70 27.26
C GLU A 109 -2.41 -7.14 26.74
N GLY A 110 -1.50 -7.97 27.23
CA GLY A 110 -1.43 -9.39 26.89
C GLY A 110 -0.70 -9.73 25.58
N SER A 111 -0.25 -8.73 24.83
CA SER A 111 0.51 -8.94 23.58
C SER A 111 1.58 -7.87 23.38
N ALA A 112 2.85 -8.28 23.41
CA ALA A 112 3.98 -7.39 23.20
C ALA A 112 4.00 -6.84 21.76
N ASN A 113 3.62 -7.65 20.77
CA ASN A 113 3.53 -7.22 19.38
C ASN A 113 2.41 -6.19 19.19
N SER A 114 1.24 -6.41 19.75
CA SER A 114 0.13 -5.47 19.68
C SER A 114 0.43 -4.13 20.38
N THR A 115 1.20 -4.16 21.46
CA THR A 115 1.71 -2.93 22.11
C THR A 115 2.61 -2.13 21.17
N LYS A 116 3.56 -2.79 20.50
CA LYS A 116 4.44 -2.13 19.51
C LYS A 116 3.68 -1.65 18.27
N ILE A 117 2.65 -2.38 17.83
CA ILE A 117 1.77 -1.96 16.73
C ILE A 117 1.02 -0.67 17.11
N LYS A 118 0.55 -0.56 18.35
CA LYS A 118 -0.04 0.68 18.87
C LYS A 118 0.96 1.84 18.81
N GLU A 119 2.18 1.64 19.30
CA GLU A 119 3.23 2.66 19.27
C GLU A 119 3.52 3.12 17.83
N LEU A 120 3.66 2.19 16.89
CA LEU A 120 3.86 2.47 15.47
C LEU A 120 2.68 3.25 14.86
N THR A 121 1.45 2.87 15.21
CA THR A 121 0.24 3.58 14.75
C THR A 121 0.25 5.03 15.23
N LEU A 122 0.53 5.27 16.51
CA LEU A 122 0.58 6.62 17.07
C LEU A 122 1.70 7.46 16.46
N LYS A 123 2.88 6.87 16.20
CA LYS A 123 3.98 7.55 15.50
C LYS A 123 3.62 7.92 14.08
N GLN A 124 2.93 7.06 13.37
CA GLN A 124 2.47 7.33 12.01
C GLN A 124 1.42 8.46 12.00
N VAL A 125 0.49 8.47 12.96
CA VAL A 125 -0.48 9.58 13.14
C VAL A 125 0.24 10.90 13.45
N GLN A 126 1.26 10.88 14.30
CA GLN A 126 2.08 12.06 14.59
C GLN A 126 2.77 12.59 13.32
N LEU A 127 3.46 11.70 12.56
CA LEU A 127 4.10 12.07 11.29
C LEU A 127 3.10 12.69 10.32
N GLN A 128 1.90 12.07 10.18
CA GLN A 128 0.85 12.61 9.31
C GLN A 128 0.42 14.03 9.72
N ASN A 129 0.27 14.27 11.01
CA ASN A 129 -0.10 15.59 11.53
C ASN A 129 1.00 16.61 11.26
N GLU A 130 2.27 16.28 11.50
CA GLU A 130 3.41 17.16 11.23
C GLU A 130 3.52 17.51 9.74
N VAL A 131 3.33 16.54 8.86
CA VAL A 131 3.30 16.76 7.41
C VAL A 131 2.11 17.63 7.00
N ASN A 132 0.93 17.40 7.56
CA ASN A 132 -0.25 18.22 7.29
C ASN A 132 -0.03 19.69 7.72
N GLU A 133 0.65 19.93 8.83
CA GLU A 133 1.01 21.28 9.27
C GLU A 133 2.04 21.96 8.34
N LEU A 134 3.01 21.20 7.80
CA LEU A 134 3.93 21.72 6.78
C LEU A 134 3.18 22.11 5.50
N VAL A 135 2.25 21.27 5.05
CA VAL A 135 1.42 21.55 3.87
C VAL A 135 0.60 22.84 4.08
N LYS A 136 -0.03 23.01 5.24
CA LYS A 136 -0.77 24.25 5.56
C LYS A 136 0.11 25.48 5.51
N LYS A 137 1.33 25.41 6.08
CA LYS A 137 2.29 26.53 6.06
C LYS A 137 2.71 26.90 4.64
N MET A 138 2.94 25.90 3.78
CA MET A 138 3.27 26.13 2.38
C MET A 138 2.11 26.75 1.62
N GLN A 139 0.88 26.23 1.80
CA GLN A 139 -0.33 26.77 1.18
C GLN A 139 -0.63 28.21 1.63
N ALA A 140 -0.32 28.54 2.89
CA ALA A 140 -0.44 29.89 3.43
C ALA A 140 0.73 30.81 3.05
N HIS A 141 1.64 30.37 2.17
CA HIS A 141 2.87 31.11 1.76
C HIS A 141 3.77 31.53 2.95
N GLN A 142 3.71 30.82 4.08
CA GLN A 142 4.57 31.05 5.23
C GLN A 142 5.97 30.43 5.07
N ILE A 143 6.09 29.43 4.22
CA ILE A 143 7.35 28.79 3.83
C ILE A 143 7.40 28.60 2.31
N GLY A 144 8.60 28.66 1.73
CA GLY A 144 8.83 28.34 0.32
C GLY A 144 8.87 26.83 0.07
N ALA A 145 8.85 26.44 -1.21
CA ALA A 145 8.90 25.04 -1.60
C ALA A 145 10.20 24.35 -1.18
N ASP A 146 11.33 25.03 -1.25
CA ASP A 146 12.64 24.58 -0.82
C ASP A 146 12.68 24.23 0.69
N VAL A 147 12.14 25.12 1.53
CA VAL A 147 12.03 24.89 2.98
C VAL A 147 11.04 23.76 3.29
N PHE A 148 9.97 23.65 2.52
CA PHE A 148 9.01 22.55 2.65
C PHE A 148 9.67 21.21 2.37
N GLU A 149 10.39 21.07 1.24
CA GLU A 149 11.08 19.84 0.83
C GLU A 149 12.14 19.43 1.86
N GLU A 150 12.96 20.37 2.33
CA GLU A 150 13.98 20.10 3.36
C GLU A 150 13.38 19.56 4.65
N LYS A 151 12.32 20.22 5.14
CA LYS A 151 11.64 19.79 6.37
C LYS A 151 10.94 18.45 6.21
N LEU A 152 10.27 18.21 5.09
CA LEU A 152 9.64 16.93 4.78
C LEU A 152 10.69 15.81 4.73
N ALA A 153 11.81 16.03 4.04
CA ALA A 153 12.89 15.04 3.95
C ALA A 153 13.47 14.73 5.35
N THR A 154 13.62 15.72 6.21
CA THR A 154 14.06 15.54 7.60
C THR A 154 13.08 14.71 8.40
N LEU A 155 11.78 15.04 8.38
CA LEU A 155 10.75 14.28 9.09
C LEU A 155 10.70 12.82 8.63
N MET A 156 10.76 12.60 7.33
CA MET A 156 10.76 11.25 6.75
C MET A 156 12.00 10.45 7.13
N LYS A 157 13.17 11.09 7.14
CA LYS A 157 14.43 10.47 7.55
C LYS A 157 14.39 10.06 9.02
N ASP A 158 14.02 10.98 9.91
CA ASP A 158 13.99 10.76 11.36
C ASP A 158 12.99 9.64 11.72
N TYR A 159 11.80 9.66 11.11
CA TYR A 159 10.81 8.59 11.26
C TYR A 159 11.38 7.24 10.82
N LYS A 160 11.95 7.16 9.61
CA LYS A 160 12.52 5.92 9.08
C LYS A 160 13.66 5.40 9.95
N ASP A 161 14.56 6.24 10.39
CA ASP A 161 15.73 5.85 11.20
C ASP A 161 15.30 5.30 12.57
N GLU A 162 14.31 5.93 13.20
CA GLU A 162 13.75 5.43 14.44
C GLU A 162 13.04 4.08 14.25
N VAL A 163 12.18 3.97 13.24
CA VAL A 163 11.41 2.73 12.97
C VAL A 163 12.34 1.59 12.58
N LYS A 164 13.36 1.83 11.75
CA LYS A 164 14.39 0.84 11.41
C LYS A 164 15.05 0.29 12.65
N THR A 165 15.51 1.17 13.53
CA THR A 165 16.32 0.79 14.71
C THR A 165 15.47 0.11 15.78
N LYS A 166 14.32 0.70 16.13
CA LYS A 166 13.53 0.24 17.28
C LYS A 166 12.62 -0.93 16.98
N TYR A 167 12.15 -1.08 15.74
CA TYR A 167 11.10 -2.06 15.42
C TYR A 167 11.55 -3.08 14.36
N ILE A 168 12.22 -2.66 13.28
CA ILE A 168 12.55 -3.56 12.16
C ILE A 168 13.78 -4.41 12.49
N PHE A 169 14.93 -3.79 12.75
CA PHE A 169 16.18 -4.53 12.95
C PHE A 169 16.33 -5.09 14.37
N SER A 170 15.64 -4.53 15.36
CA SER A 170 15.71 -5.03 16.74
C SER A 170 15.07 -6.43 16.91
N ALA A 171 14.00 -6.72 16.16
CA ALA A 171 13.26 -7.97 16.25
C ALA A 171 12.56 -8.31 14.92
N PRO A 172 13.32 -8.65 13.85
CA PRO A 172 12.78 -8.77 12.49
C PRO A 172 11.82 -9.96 12.29
N ASN A 173 11.76 -10.91 13.23
CA ASN A 173 10.85 -12.06 13.22
C ASN A 173 9.47 -11.76 13.83
N THR A 174 9.18 -10.50 14.18
CA THR A 174 7.94 -10.13 14.88
C THR A 174 6.87 -9.57 13.95
N ALA A 175 5.60 -9.71 14.37
CA ALA A 175 4.48 -9.06 13.69
C ALA A 175 4.65 -7.52 13.67
N ALA A 176 5.19 -6.93 14.73
CA ALA A 176 5.45 -5.49 14.78
C ALA A 176 6.46 -5.04 13.72
N ALA A 177 7.52 -5.81 13.46
CA ALA A 177 8.47 -5.51 12.39
C ALA A 177 7.83 -5.59 11.01
N TYR A 178 6.99 -6.60 10.76
CA TYR A 178 6.22 -6.70 9.52
C TYR A 178 5.28 -5.50 9.37
N PHE A 179 4.53 -5.14 10.42
CA PHE A 179 3.60 -4.00 10.41
C PHE A 179 4.33 -2.68 10.12
N ALA A 180 5.54 -2.50 10.66
CA ALA A 180 6.36 -1.30 10.44
C ALA A 180 6.71 -1.06 8.97
N LEU A 181 6.94 -2.14 8.19
CA LEU A 181 7.27 -2.04 6.75
C LEU A 181 6.12 -1.46 5.90
N PHE A 182 4.88 -1.67 6.32
CA PHE A 182 3.69 -1.31 5.53
C PHE A 182 2.97 -0.06 6.04
N GLN A 183 3.65 0.75 6.88
CA GLN A 183 3.13 2.05 7.29
C GLN A 183 3.02 2.99 6.09
N LYS A 184 1.97 3.81 6.09
CA LYS A 184 1.65 4.72 4.98
C LYS A 184 1.58 6.17 5.45
N LEU A 185 1.95 7.06 4.55
CA LEU A 185 1.72 8.49 4.64
C LEU A 185 0.93 8.90 3.38
N ASN A 186 -0.24 9.52 3.54
CA ASN A 186 -1.10 9.90 2.41
C ASN A 186 -1.34 8.76 1.40
N ASN A 187 -1.60 7.53 1.89
CA ASN A 187 -1.77 6.29 1.13
C ASN A 187 -0.52 5.72 0.45
N TYR A 188 0.64 6.38 0.49
CA TYR A 188 1.91 5.85 -0.02
C TYR A 188 2.70 5.15 1.08
N LEU A 189 3.37 4.06 0.73
CA LEU A 189 4.27 3.38 1.66
C LEU A 189 5.41 4.32 2.07
N ILE A 190 5.68 4.41 3.37
CA ILE A 190 6.81 5.17 3.91
C ILE A 190 8.13 4.49 3.53
N PHE A 191 8.17 3.17 3.54
CA PHE A 191 9.30 2.35 3.07
C PHE A 191 9.00 1.85 1.67
N ASP A 192 9.81 2.23 0.66
CA ASP A 192 9.63 1.77 -0.72
C ASP A 192 10.32 0.43 -0.93
N PRO A 193 9.56 -0.68 -1.06
CA PRO A 193 10.13 -2.01 -1.23
C PRO A 193 10.66 -2.29 -2.63
N LEU A 194 10.43 -1.40 -3.61
CA LEU A 194 10.69 -1.69 -5.01
C LEU A 194 11.82 -0.85 -5.60
N ASN A 195 11.96 0.42 -5.18
CA ASN A 195 12.86 1.36 -5.85
C ASN A 195 13.91 1.97 -4.92
N ASN A 196 13.73 1.86 -3.59
CA ASN A 196 14.69 2.38 -2.62
C ASN A 196 15.55 1.25 -2.05
N LYS A 197 16.84 1.23 -2.41
CA LYS A 197 17.79 0.19 -2.01
C LYS A 197 17.96 0.05 -0.49
N GLU A 198 17.90 1.15 0.25
CA GLU A 198 18.03 1.12 1.71
C GLU A 198 16.74 0.61 2.37
N ASP A 199 15.59 0.95 1.82
CA ASP A 199 14.32 0.43 2.32
C ASP A 199 14.16 -1.08 2.02
N ILE A 200 14.61 -1.54 0.85
CA ILE A 200 14.62 -2.98 0.51
C ILE A 200 15.41 -3.80 1.54
N LYS A 201 16.48 -3.27 2.14
CA LYS A 201 17.22 -3.95 3.21
C LYS A 201 16.32 -4.22 4.42
N CYS A 202 15.42 -3.29 4.75
CA CYS A 202 14.46 -3.49 5.84
C CYS A 202 13.51 -4.64 5.53
N PHE A 203 12.94 -4.66 4.32
CA PHE A 203 12.08 -5.75 3.85
C PHE A 203 12.85 -7.08 3.82
N ALA A 204 14.09 -7.10 3.36
CA ALA A 204 14.93 -8.30 3.30
C ALA A 204 15.24 -8.87 4.69
N ALA A 205 15.52 -8.03 5.68
CA ALA A 205 15.77 -8.48 7.05
C ALA A 205 14.55 -9.18 7.64
N VAL A 206 13.35 -8.58 7.49
CA VAL A 206 12.11 -9.18 7.97
C VAL A 206 11.73 -10.43 7.17
N ALA A 207 11.84 -10.39 5.84
CA ALA A 207 11.54 -11.53 4.97
C ALA A 207 12.41 -12.76 5.30
N THR A 208 13.71 -12.55 5.46
CA THR A 208 14.65 -13.63 5.84
C THR A 208 14.30 -14.20 7.20
N SER A 209 14.03 -13.34 8.17
CA SER A 209 13.70 -13.75 9.52
C SER A 209 12.38 -14.52 9.57
N LEU A 210 11.31 -13.99 8.97
CA LEU A 210 10.01 -14.66 8.93
C LEU A 210 10.07 -15.98 8.15
N ASN A 211 10.85 -16.06 7.08
CA ASN A 211 11.02 -17.33 6.35
C ASN A 211 11.71 -18.41 7.19
N ASN A 212 12.62 -18.02 8.08
CA ASN A 212 13.27 -18.96 9.00
C ASN A 212 12.31 -19.49 10.08
N TYR A 213 11.44 -18.62 10.61
CA TYR A 213 10.51 -18.99 11.69
C TYR A 213 9.19 -19.56 11.17
N TYR A 214 8.69 -19.06 10.03
CA TYR A 214 7.38 -19.37 9.44
C TYR A 214 7.49 -19.61 7.93
N PRO A 215 8.23 -20.64 7.46
CA PRO A 215 8.52 -20.83 6.01
C PRO A 215 7.27 -21.12 5.17
N HIS A 216 6.21 -21.64 5.81
CA HIS A 216 4.96 -21.96 5.12
C HIS A 216 3.94 -20.83 5.14
N ALA A 217 4.15 -19.80 5.95
CA ALA A 217 3.23 -18.68 6.08
C ALA A 217 3.10 -17.90 4.75
N VAL A 218 1.87 -17.57 4.38
CA VAL A 218 1.58 -16.84 3.13
C VAL A 218 2.27 -15.47 3.15
N ARG A 219 2.30 -14.79 4.31
CA ARG A 219 2.97 -13.49 4.48
C ARG A 219 4.49 -13.58 4.29
N SER A 220 5.12 -14.65 4.76
CA SER A 220 6.56 -14.87 4.54
C SER A 220 6.89 -14.99 3.06
N LYS A 221 6.11 -15.79 2.32
CA LYS A 221 6.26 -15.97 0.87
C LYS A 221 6.01 -14.67 0.10
N ASN A 222 4.95 -13.94 0.46
CA ASN A 222 4.63 -12.66 -0.17
C ASN A 222 5.77 -11.64 0.03
N LEU A 223 6.23 -11.49 1.28
CA LEU A 223 7.31 -10.55 1.61
C LEU A 223 8.60 -10.91 0.87
N TYR A 224 8.94 -12.19 0.79
CA TYR A 224 10.08 -12.69 0.02
C TYR A 224 9.98 -12.28 -1.46
N ASN A 225 8.81 -12.45 -2.07
CA ASN A 225 8.59 -12.08 -3.48
C ASN A 225 8.73 -10.56 -3.71
N ILE A 226 8.23 -9.75 -2.77
CA ILE A 226 8.42 -8.29 -2.82
C ILE A 226 9.90 -7.93 -2.79
N VAL A 227 10.69 -8.55 -1.91
CA VAL A 227 12.13 -8.32 -1.81
C VAL A 227 12.86 -8.71 -3.10
N ILE A 228 12.54 -9.87 -3.66
CA ILE A 228 13.16 -10.31 -4.93
C ILE A 228 12.85 -9.32 -6.06
N LYS A 229 11.61 -8.83 -6.14
CA LYS A 229 11.23 -7.83 -7.13
C LYS A 229 12.00 -6.53 -6.94
N GLY A 230 12.08 -6.01 -5.71
CA GLY A 230 12.85 -4.81 -5.39
C GLY A 230 14.34 -4.96 -5.69
N MET A 231 14.94 -6.11 -5.32
CA MET A 231 16.33 -6.40 -5.65
C MET A 231 16.59 -6.44 -7.17
N LYS A 232 15.66 -6.97 -7.95
CA LYS A 232 15.77 -6.95 -9.42
C LYS A 232 15.72 -5.52 -9.93
N ASN A 233 14.78 -4.72 -9.49
CA ASN A 233 14.62 -3.34 -9.91
C ASN A 233 15.86 -2.49 -9.60
N THR A 234 16.47 -2.69 -8.43
CA THR A 234 17.61 -1.87 -7.98
C THR A 234 18.98 -2.41 -8.36
N ARG A 235 19.08 -3.67 -8.81
CA ARG A 235 20.30 -4.26 -9.38
C ARG A 235 20.50 -3.91 -10.85
N THR A 236 19.42 -3.64 -11.57
CA THR A 236 19.54 -3.08 -12.91
C THR A 236 20.18 -1.71 -12.73
N PRO A 237 21.35 -1.41 -13.35
CA PRO A 237 21.95 -0.10 -13.20
C PRO A 237 20.94 0.95 -13.65
N GLN A 238 20.52 1.81 -12.74
CA GLN A 238 19.84 3.07 -13.10
C GLN A 238 20.80 4.04 -13.82
N GLN A 239 22.01 3.60 -14.08
CA GLN A 239 22.93 4.15 -15.07
C GLN A 239 22.85 3.32 -16.37
N LYS A 240 21.70 3.26 -17.02
CA LYS A 240 21.75 3.85 -18.35
C LYS A 240 21.78 5.37 -18.07
N VAL A 241 22.97 5.95 -17.95
CA VAL A 241 23.21 7.15 -18.75
C VAL A 241 22.56 6.81 -20.07
N LEU A 242 21.41 7.38 -20.34
CA LEU A 242 20.87 7.42 -21.67
C LEU A 242 21.93 8.23 -22.41
N GLU A 243 22.98 7.52 -22.93
CA GLU A 243 23.62 7.96 -24.13
C GLU A 243 22.44 8.00 -25.11
N LEU A 244 21.81 9.18 -25.16
CA LEU A 244 20.86 9.48 -26.21
C LEU A 244 21.67 9.21 -27.46
N PRO A 245 21.32 8.24 -28.29
CA PRO A 245 21.95 8.12 -29.58
C PRO A 245 21.86 9.52 -30.20
N GLU A 246 22.94 10.04 -30.76
CA GLU A 246 22.90 11.36 -31.42
C GLU A 246 21.73 11.46 -32.42
N GLU A 247 21.26 10.32 -32.93
CA GLU A 247 20.08 10.10 -33.74
C GLU A 247 18.74 10.35 -33.00
N ALA A 248 18.70 10.31 -31.66
CA ALA A 248 17.48 10.58 -30.88
C ALA A 248 17.27 12.06 -30.58
N ILE A 249 18.28 12.91 -30.81
CA ILE A 249 18.15 14.36 -30.75
C ILE A 249 17.89 14.82 -32.19
N SER A 250 16.66 15.22 -32.46
CA SER A 250 16.36 15.82 -33.75
C SER A 250 17.23 17.09 -33.96
N GLU A 251 17.50 17.48 -35.20
CA GLU A 251 18.18 18.73 -35.54
C GLU A 251 17.54 19.98 -34.88
N THR A 252 16.38 19.83 -34.30
CA THR A 252 15.61 20.85 -33.56
C THR A 252 15.89 20.89 -32.07
N GLY A 253 16.75 19.99 -31.51
CA GLY A 253 17.04 19.90 -30.08
C GLY A 253 15.92 19.25 -29.24
N ILE A 254 14.94 18.60 -29.87
CA ILE A 254 13.85 17.91 -29.22
C ILE A 254 14.23 16.43 -29.10
N ILE A 255 14.03 15.82 -27.94
CA ILE A 255 14.10 14.37 -27.76
C ILE A 255 12.93 13.76 -28.55
N ASP A 256 13.23 13.02 -29.62
CA ASP A 256 12.19 12.48 -30.50
C ASP A 256 11.50 11.27 -29.84
N ILE A 257 10.21 11.17 -30.04
CA ILE A 257 9.37 10.04 -29.63
C ILE A 257 8.84 9.39 -30.89
N ALA A 258 9.06 8.09 -31.06
CA ALA A 258 8.53 7.29 -32.16
C ALA A 258 7.74 6.12 -31.59
N LEU A 259 6.43 6.27 -31.42
CA LEU A 259 5.53 5.26 -30.86
C LEU A 259 4.39 4.95 -31.82
N ARG A 260 3.73 3.80 -31.60
CA ARG A 260 2.65 3.33 -32.47
C ARG A 260 1.28 3.72 -31.95
N ASP A 261 0.41 4.12 -32.87
CA ASP A 261 -1.02 4.27 -32.62
C ASP A 261 -1.74 2.90 -32.60
N MET A 262 -3.05 2.91 -32.32
CA MET A 262 -3.87 1.71 -32.24
C MET A 262 -4.00 0.97 -33.59
N LYS A 263 -3.74 1.64 -34.72
CA LYS A 263 -3.75 1.07 -36.08
C LYS A 263 -2.39 0.53 -36.49
N GLY A 264 -1.37 0.68 -35.63
CA GLY A 264 0.01 0.25 -35.87
C GLY A 264 0.88 1.25 -36.62
N ASN A 265 0.37 2.46 -36.95
CA ASN A 265 1.15 3.50 -37.58
C ASN A 265 2.11 4.12 -36.55
N THR A 266 3.34 4.36 -36.96
CA THR A 266 4.32 5.05 -36.11
C THR A 266 4.16 6.56 -36.29
N HIS A 267 4.03 7.27 -35.18
CA HIS A 267 4.01 8.72 -35.12
C HIS A 267 5.29 9.22 -34.47
N LYS A 268 5.99 10.14 -35.13
CA LYS A 268 7.18 10.77 -34.55
C LYS A 268 6.84 12.19 -34.08
N LEU A 269 7.34 12.53 -32.88
CA LEU A 269 7.16 13.89 -32.35
C LEU A 269 7.83 14.93 -33.23
N SER A 270 8.97 14.60 -33.83
CA SER A 270 9.71 15.48 -34.80
C SER A 270 8.92 15.79 -36.06
N GLU A 271 7.96 14.97 -36.47
CA GLU A 271 7.10 15.20 -37.65
C GLU A 271 6.11 16.35 -37.43
N LEU A 272 5.91 16.76 -36.16
CA LEU A 272 5.00 17.84 -35.79
C LEU A 272 5.67 19.22 -35.80
N LYS A 273 6.83 19.34 -36.44
CA LYS A 273 7.58 20.63 -36.58
C LYS A 273 6.69 21.73 -37.14
N GLY A 274 6.74 22.89 -36.48
CA GLY A 274 5.93 24.06 -36.87
C GLY A 274 4.53 24.10 -36.25
N LYS A 275 4.18 23.11 -35.43
CA LYS A 275 2.95 23.08 -34.61
C LYS A 275 3.27 23.39 -33.14
N VAL A 276 2.26 23.86 -32.43
CA VAL A 276 2.31 23.87 -30.95
C VAL A 276 1.90 22.50 -30.47
N VAL A 277 2.83 21.76 -29.87
CA VAL A 277 2.57 20.39 -29.44
C VAL A 277 2.41 20.35 -27.92
N LEU A 278 1.26 19.87 -27.47
CA LEU A 278 1.05 19.47 -26.08
C LEU A 278 1.40 18.00 -25.99
N LEU A 279 2.55 17.69 -25.38
CA LEU A 279 2.97 16.33 -25.06
C LEU A 279 2.38 15.95 -23.70
N ASP A 280 1.55 14.92 -23.67
CA ASP A 280 0.86 14.43 -22.46
C ASP A 280 1.14 12.96 -22.24
N PHE A 281 1.41 12.59 -20.99
CA PHE A 281 1.60 11.20 -20.58
C PHE A 281 0.45 10.79 -19.66
N THR A 282 -0.18 9.67 -19.96
CA THR A 282 -1.40 9.25 -19.25
C THR A 282 -1.42 7.76 -18.96
N ILE A 283 -2.22 7.39 -17.95
CA ILE A 283 -2.70 6.02 -17.70
C ILE A 283 -4.21 6.09 -17.74
N TYR A 284 -4.83 5.57 -18.79
CA TYR A 284 -6.28 5.63 -18.96
C TYR A 284 -7.06 4.87 -17.90
N GLN A 285 -6.45 3.83 -17.29
CA GLN A 285 -7.03 3.11 -16.16
C GLN A 285 -7.12 3.93 -14.86
N SER A 286 -6.44 5.09 -14.79
CA SER A 286 -6.54 5.98 -13.64
C SER A 286 -7.91 6.66 -13.59
N ALA A 287 -8.49 6.76 -12.40
CA ALA A 287 -9.75 7.50 -12.19
C ALA A 287 -9.65 8.99 -12.59
N ALA A 288 -8.44 9.55 -12.57
CA ALA A 288 -8.18 10.94 -12.97
C ALA A 288 -8.14 11.13 -14.50
N SER A 289 -8.02 10.05 -15.27
CA SER A 289 -7.85 10.13 -16.73
C SER A 289 -9.06 10.71 -17.45
N ALA A 290 -10.27 10.33 -17.10
CA ALA A 290 -11.46 10.83 -17.77
C ALA A 290 -11.65 12.36 -17.58
N PRO A 291 -11.60 12.92 -16.34
CA PRO A 291 -11.64 14.38 -16.16
C PRO A 291 -10.50 15.10 -16.89
N HIS A 292 -9.29 14.53 -16.90
CA HIS A 292 -8.13 15.08 -17.60
C HIS A 292 -8.38 15.16 -19.12
N ASN A 293 -8.87 14.09 -19.73
CA ASN A 293 -9.18 14.06 -21.16
C ASN A 293 -10.32 15.06 -21.54
N PHE A 294 -11.27 15.33 -20.66
CA PHE A 294 -12.25 16.41 -20.88
C PHE A 294 -11.57 17.78 -20.98
N LEU A 295 -10.63 18.09 -20.08
CA LEU A 295 -9.87 19.34 -20.12
C LEU A 295 -9.02 19.44 -21.39
N LEU A 296 -8.38 18.34 -21.80
CA LEU A 296 -7.61 18.29 -23.06
C LEU A 296 -8.51 18.50 -24.27
N ASN A 297 -9.73 17.95 -24.27
CA ASN A 297 -10.69 18.11 -25.35
C ASN A 297 -11.16 19.58 -25.50
N ASP A 298 -11.36 20.27 -24.40
CA ASP A 298 -11.71 21.70 -24.41
C ASP A 298 -10.57 22.53 -25.00
N LEU A 299 -9.32 22.25 -24.60
CA LEU A 299 -8.14 22.92 -25.17
C LEU A 299 -7.97 22.60 -26.65
N TYR A 300 -8.09 21.34 -27.03
CA TYR A 300 -7.97 20.89 -28.41
C TYR A 300 -9.03 21.55 -29.30
N THR A 301 -10.29 21.52 -28.88
CA THR A 301 -11.39 22.14 -29.63
C THR A 301 -11.18 23.62 -29.83
N LYS A 302 -10.63 24.33 -28.84
CA LYS A 302 -10.38 25.77 -28.90
C LYS A 302 -9.21 26.15 -29.78
N TYR A 303 -8.15 25.34 -29.85
CA TYR A 303 -6.87 25.75 -30.45
C TYR A 303 -6.39 24.89 -31.63
N LYS A 304 -7.06 23.78 -31.98
CA LYS A 304 -6.66 22.92 -33.12
C LYS A 304 -6.51 23.67 -34.42
N ASP A 305 -7.42 24.61 -34.71
CA ASP A 305 -7.41 25.41 -35.93
C ASP A 305 -6.32 26.51 -35.88
N GLN A 306 -5.71 26.73 -34.71
CA GLN A 306 -4.60 27.63 -34.49
C GLN A 306 -3.25 26.91 -34.45
N GLY A 307 -3.24 25.60 -34.77
CA GLY A 307 -2.03 24.80 -34.88
C GLY A 307 -1.65 24.02 -33.64
N LEU A 308 -2.55 23.90 -32.63
CA LEU A 308 -2.34 23.00 -31.52
C LEU A 308 -2.52 21.53 -31.94
N VAL A 309 -1.55 20.71 -31.59
CA VAL A 309 -1.62 19.25 -31.69
C VAL A 309 -1.40 18.65 -30.29
N ILE A 310 -2.22 17.69 -29.91
CA ILE A 310 -1.97 16.89 -28.70
C ILE A 310 -1.32 15.57 -29.14
N TYR A 311 -0.18 15.27 -28.54
CA TYR A 311 0.52 14.00 -28.67
C TYR A 311 0.47 13.31 -27.30
N GLN A 312 -0.45 12.35 -27.14
CA GLN A 312 -0.72 11.70 -25.88
C GLN A 312 -0.11 10.30 -25.86
N VAL A 313 0.75 10.05 -24.88
CA VAL A 313 1.45 8.78 -24.67
C VAL A 313 0.78 8.00 -23.54
N SER A 314 0.14 6.90 -23.88
CA SER A 314 -0.40 5.97 -22.89
C SER A 314 0.72 5.08 -22.31
N LEU A 315 0.72 4.96 -21.00
CA LEU A 315 1.58 4.08 -20.22
C LEU A 315 0.77 2.90 -19.63
N ASP A 316 -0.41 2.62 -20.18
CA ASP A 316 -1.24 1.50 -19.75
C ASP A 316 -0.56 0.17 -20.09
N ALA A 317 -0.54 -0.75 -19.11
CA ALA A 317 -0.06 -2.12 -19.31
C ALA A 317 -1.03 -2.93 -20.20
N ASP A 318 -2.33 -2.64 -20.09
CA ASP A 318 -3.39 -3.31 -20.84
C ASP A 318 -3.61 -2.64 -22.22
N GLU A 319 -3.28 -3.37 -23.28
CA GLU A 319 -3.42 -2.91 -24.66
C GLU A 319 -4.88 -2.76 -25.08
N HIS A 320 -5.74 -3.66 -24.65
CA HIS A 320 -7.16 -3.63 -25.02
C HIS A 320 -7.85 -2.41 -24.40
N PHE A 321 -7.59 -2.14 -23.14
CA PHE A 321 -8.13 -0.97 -22.45
C PHE A 321 -7.66 0.33 -23.11
N TRP A 322 -6.36 0.43 -23.43
CA TRP A 322 -5.81 1.58 -24.16
C TRP A 322 -6.53 1.78 -25.49
N LYS A 323 -6.66 0.75 -26.33
CA LYS A 323 -7.32 0.85 -27.64
C LYS A 323 -8.76 1.35 -27.52
N THR A 324 -9.52 0.79 -26.58
CA THR A 324 -10.92 1.17 -26.37
C THR A 324 -11.07 2.64 -25.97
N THR A 325 -10.17 3.16 -25.17
CA THR A 325 -10.22 4.56 -24.71
C THR A 325 -9.69 5.51 -25.78
N ALA A 326 -8.57 5.18 -26.41
CA ALA A 326 -7.92 6.02 -27.42
C ALA A 326 -8.76 6.19 -28.69
N ASP A 327 -9.60 5.22 -29.05
CA ASP A 327 -10.46 5.27 -30.24
C ASP A 327 -11.47 6.44 -30.24
N ASN A 328 -11.78 6.94 -29.06
CA ASN A 328 -12.73 8.04 -28.87
C ASN A 328 -12.08 9.43 -28.79
N LEU A 329 -10.74 9.51 -28.89
CA LEU A 329 -10.01 10.75 -28.71
C LEU A 329 -9.60 11.35 -30.07
N PRO A 330 -9.80 12.66 -30.31
CA PRO A 330 -9.62 13.27 -31.63
C PRO A 330 -8.18 13.69 -31.95
N TRP A 331 -7.20 13.29 -31.14
CA TRP A 331 -5.78 13.64 -31.30
C TRP A 331 -4.89 12.41 -31.43
N ILE A 332 -3.57 12.63 -31.53
CA ILE A 332 -2.60 11.54 -31.65
C ILE A 332 -2.49 10.80 -30.31
N CYS A 333 -2.93 9.55 -30.26
CA CYS A 333 -2.82 8.66 -29.13
C CYS A 333 -1.89 7.50 -29.46
N VAL A 334 -0.75 7.43 -28.78
CA VAL A 334 0.25 6.38 -28.94
C VAL A 334 0.45 5.63 -27.62
N ARG A 335 1.07 4.46 -27.67
CA ARG A 335 1.31 3.66 -26.45
C ARG A 335 2.78 3.25 -26.36
N ASP A 336 3.35 3.38 -25.16
CA ASP A 336 4.57 2.67 -24.79
C ASP A 336 4.22 1.39 -24.02
N ALA A 337 4.48 0.24 -24.63
CA ALA A 337 4.20 -1.07 -24.05
C ALA A 337 5.01 -1.36 -22.76
N ASN A 338 6.08 -0.58 -22.50
CA ASN A 338 6.83 -0.69 -21.24
C ASN A 338 6.08 -0.07 -20.05
N GLY A 339 4.98 0.64 -20.26
CA GLY A 339 4.13 1.20 -19.23
C GLY A 339 4.91 2.12 -18.28
N ILE A 340 4.80 1.88 -16.99
CA ILE A 340 5.52 2.66 -15.95
C ILE A 340 7.05 2.57 -16.06
N TYR A 341 7.59 1.64 -16.85
CA TYR A 341 9.02 1.49 -17.13
C TYR A 341 9.42 2.11 -18.48
N SER A 342 8.58 2.98 -19.00
CA SER A 342 8.82 3.68 -20.27
C SER A 342 10.13 4.47 -20.23
N ASN A 343 11.02 4.17 -21.15
CA ASN A 343 12.23 4.98 -21.36
C ASN A 343 11.87 6.39 -21.83
N VAL A 344 10.80 6.51 -22.63
CA VAL A 344 10.32 7.79 -23.17
C VAL A 344 9.82 8.67 -22.03
N ALA A 345 9.03 8.15 -21.10
CA ALA A 345 8.61 8.88 -19.90
C ALA A 345 9.83 9.32 -19.07
N GLY A 346 10.82 8.45 -18.91
CA GLY A 346 12.08 8.78 -18.23
C GLY A 346 12.88 9.90 -18.91
N MET A 347 12.97 9.91 -20.25
CA MET A 347 13.66 10.97 -21.03
C MET A 347 13.02 12.35 -20.85
N TYR A 348 11.70 12.39 -20.68
CA TYR A 348 10.95 13.62 -20.42
C TYR A 348 10.78 13.93 -18.95
N ASN A 349 11.46 13.18 -18.07
CA ASN A 349 11.43 13.35 -16.61
C ASN A 349 10.01 13.26 -16.04
N VAL A 350 9.16 12.42 -16.66
CA VAL A 350 7.78 12.19 -16.23
C VAL A 350 7.78 11.22 -15.05
N CYS A 351 7.38 11.70 -13.88
CA CYS A 351 7.19 10.89 -12.69
C CYS A 351 5.70 10.67 -12.47
N LEU A 352 5.21 9.45 -12.73
CA LEU A 352 3.78 9.10 -12.59
C LEU A 352 3.26 9.16 -11.15
N LEU A 353 4.11 9.32 -10.15
CA LEU A 353 3.74 9.45 -8.75
C LEU A 353 3.08 10.80 -8.42
N TYR A 354 3.13 11.78 -9.32
CA TYR A 354 2.60 13.14 -9.11
C TYR A 354 1.33 13.45 -9.92
N THR A 355 0.83 12.52 -10.71
CA THR A 355 -0.32 12.73 -11.61
C THR A 355 -1.61 12.03 -11.17
N SER A 356 -1.67 11.56 -9.91
CA SER A 356 -2.88 10.93 -9.36
C SER A 356 -3.49 11.74 -8.23
#